data_1159cc32f0df706129487ce848c5baae
#
_entry.id   1159cc32f0df706129487ce848c5baae
#
_cell.length_a   1.000
_cell.length_b   1.000
_cell.length_c   1.000
_cell.angle_alpha   90.00
_cell.angle_beta   90.00
_cell.angle_gamma   90.00
#
_symmetry.space_group_name_H-M   'P 1'
#
loop_
_entity.id
_entity.type
_entity.pdbx_description
1 polymer ?
#
loop_
_entity_poly.entity_id
_entity_poly.type
_entity_poly.pdbx_seq_one_letter_code
_entity_poly.pdbx_strand_id
1 'polypeptide(L)'
;ATVTFTNQWRGQAQIVKTATNGGSVAGWHFTVKNSAGTVIGNYQTDSTGVITLDLEPGTYTVTETDGAYQYWLNDPNPTKTVTVTAGQTAKVTFQNQYRGQAQIIKTATNGGSVEGWHFTVKDSAGNKVGDYVTDSTGIITLDLEPGTYSVTETDGEYKYWVNDPTPTKSVTVVAGQTAKVTFQNKWRGQAQIVKTTTNGGSVEG
;
A
#
# COMPACT_ATOMS: atom_id res chain seq x y z
N ALA A 1 23.81 -64.22 -6.92
CA ALA A 1 22.97 -63.08 -6.57
C ALA A 1 23.74 -61.82 -6.90
N THR A 2 23.17 -60.92 -7.70
CA THR A 2 23.75 -59.59 -8.02
C THR A 2 23.06 -58.56 -7.12
N VAL A 3 23.87 -57.79 -6.40
CA VAL A 3 23.38 -56.65 -5.62
C VAL A 3 23.75 -55.38 -6.39
N THR A 4 22.75 -54.59 -6.78
CA THR A 4 22.96 -53.31 -7.49
C THR A 4 22.70 -52.18 -6.55
N PHE A 5 23.67 -51.25 -6.41
CA PHE A 5 23.52 -50.00 -5.71
C PHE A 5 23.36 -48.89 -6.75
N THR A 6 22.29 -48.11 -6.63
CA THR A 6 22.05 -46.97 -7.50
C THR A 6 22.14 -45.69 -6.68
N ASN A 7 23.10 -44.83 -6.98
CA ASN A 7 23.20 -43.50 -6.38
C ASN A 7 22.47 -42.50 -7.26
N GLN A 8 21.60 -41.71 -6.65
CA GLN A 8 20.89 -40.65 -7.35
C GLN A 8 21.55 -39.31 -7.05
N TRP A 9 21.97 -38.60 -8.09
CA TRP A 9 22.52 -37.28 -7.94
C TRP A 9 21.37 -36.30 -7.68
N ARG A 10 21.53 -35.47 -6.67
CA ARG A 10 20.61 -34.38 -6.38
C ARG A 10 21.06 -33.09 -7.05
N GLY A 11 20.14 -32.16 -7.22
CA GLY A 11 20.41 -30.78 -7.56
C GLY A 11 19.91 -29.86 -6.42
N GLN A 12 20.08 -28.59 -6.60
CA GLN A 12 19.62 -27.58 -5.64
C GLN A 12 18.53 -26.68 -6.24
N ALA A 13 17.55 -26.32 -5.40
CA ALA A 13 16.65 -25.21 -5.65
C ALA A 13 16.97 -24.09 -4.67
N GLN A 14 17.19 -22.88 -5.17
CA GLN A 14 17.28 -21.67 -4.37
C GLN A 14 16.00 -20.84 -4.53
N ILE A 15 15.29 -20.63 -3.42
CA ILE A 15 14.20 -19.67 -3.33
C ILE A 15 14.83 -18.36 -2.84
N VAL A 16 14.74 -17.32 -3.66
CA VAL A 16 15.36 -16.03 -3.38
C VAL A 16 14.27 -15.00 -3.12
N LYS A 17 14.23 -14.47 -1.93
CA LYS A 17 13.35 -13.36 -1.56
C LYS A 17 14.06 -12.04 -1.77
N THR A 18 13.40 -11.13 -2.47
CA THR A 18 13.83 -9.74 -2.64
C THR A 18 12.72 -8.80 -2.20
N ALA A 19 13.10 -7.57 -1.82
CA ALA A 19 12.17 -6.52 -1.48
C ALA A 19 12.63 -5.21 -2.09
N THR A 20 11.68 -4.39 -2.58
CA THR A 20 11.97 -3.02 -2.99
C THR A 20 12.09 -2.09 -1.78
N ASN A 21 12.65 -0.91 -1.99
CA ASN A 21 12.67 0.19 -1.02
C ASN A 21 13.29 -0.17 0.34
N GLY A 22 14.27 -1.08 0.37
CA GLY A 22 14.97 -1.45 1.60
C GLY A 22 14.17 -2.33 2.57
N GLY A 23 13.10 -2.95 2.12
CA GLY A 23 12.30 -3.85 2.94
C GLY A 23 13.05 -5.12 3.35
N SER A 24 12.66 -5.70 4.49
CA SER A 24 13.24 -6.95 4.99
C SER A 24 12.97 -8.13 4.06
N VAL A 25 13.96 -8.97 3.85
CA VAL A 25 13.85 -10.24 3.14
C VAL A 25 13.78 -11.45 4.10
N ALA A 26 13.92 -11.22 5.41
CA ALA A 26 13.80 -12.24 6.44
C ALA A 26 12.35 -12.45 6.88
N GLY A 27 12.03 -13.67 7.28
CA GLY A 27 10.76 -14.00 7.91
C GLY A 27 9.64 -14.38 6.94
N TRP A 28 9.89 -14.47 5.63
CA TRP A 28 8.90 -14.81 4.61
C TRP A 28 8.72 -16.32 4.48
N HIS A 29 7.46 -16.77 4.37
CA HIS A 29 7.11 -18.18 4.38
C HIS A 29 6.81 -18.72 2.97
N PHE A 30 7.31 -19.92 2.70
CA PHE A 30 7.16 -20.61 1.43
C PHE A 30 6.74 -22.06 1.63
N THR A 31 5.77 -22.51 0.83
CA THR A 31 5.43 -23.94 0.71
C THR A 31 5.98 -24.46 -0.61
N VAL A 32 6.70 -25.59 -0.55
CA VAL A 32 7.24 -26.28 -1.73
C VAL A 32 6.48 -27.59 -1.95
N LYS A 33 6.03 -27.83 -3.19
CA LYS A 33 5.35 -29.08 -3.61
C LYS A 33 6.08 -29.69 -4.80
N ASN A 34 6.04 -31.01 -4.91
CA ASN A 34 6.50 -31.73 -6.11
C ASN A 34 5.46 -31.67 -7.23
N SER A 35 5.77 -32.26 -8.39
CA SER A 35 4.88 -32.31 -9.56
C SER A 35 3.56 -33.08 -9.32
N ALA A 36 3.53 -33.99 -8.34
CA ALA A 36 2.32 -34.68 -7.90
C ALA A 36 1.44 -33.86 -6.92
N GLY A 37 1.87 -32.64 -6.57
CA GLY A 37 1.17 -31.77 -5.60
C GLY A 37 1.46 -32.11 -4.13
N THR A 38 2.35 -33.10 -3.86
CA THR A 38 2.74 -33.46 -2.50
C THR A 38 3.62 -32.36 -1.90
N VAL A 39 3.31 -31.91 -0.67
CA VAL A 39 4.10 -30.93 0.07
C VAL A 39 5.45 -31.57 0.47
N ILE A 40 6.54 -30.96 0.00
CA ILE A 40 7.92 -31.33 0.37
C ILE A 40 8.30 -30.69 1.70
N GLY A 41 7.86 -29.45 1.92
CA GLY A 41 8.08 -28.73 3.17
C GLY A 41 7.57 -27.30 3.16
N ASN A 42 7.57 -26.71 4.36
CA ASN A 42 7.35 -25.29 4.58
C ASN A 42 8.64 -24.69 5.09
N TYR A 43 9.02 -23.54 4.54
CA TYR A 43 10.31 -22.91 4.78
C TYR A 43 10.13 -21.42 5.07
N GLN A 44 11.09 -20.85 5.78
CA GLN A 44 11.12 -19.44 6.10
C GLN A 44 12.48 -18.84 5.74
N THR A 45 12.49 -17.64 5.17
CA THR A 45 13.74 -16.93 4.86
C THR A 45 14.40 -16.37 6.12
N ASP A 46 15.72 -16.43 6.15
CA ASP A 46 16.58 -15.73 7.10
C ASP A 46 16.95 -14.32 6.62
N SER A 47 17.93 -13.68 7.27
CA SER A 47 18.41 -12.34 6.90
C SER A 47 19.04 -12.25 5.52
N THR A 48 19.44 -13.38 4.91
CA THR A 48 19.96 -13.41 3.53
C THR A 48 18.87 -13.41 2.49
N GLY A 49 17.65 -13.76 2.87
CA GLY A 49 16.50 -13.93 1.97
C GLY A 49 16.59 -15.16 1.08
N VAL A 50 17.48 -16.11 1.38
CA VAL A 50 17.72 -17.29 0.53
C VAL A 50 17.40 -18.58 1.28
N ILE A 51 16.59 -19.45 0.67
CA ILE A 51 16.38 -20.81 1.10
C ILE A 51 17.04 -21.74 0.06
N THR A 52 17.93 -22.62 0.49
CA THR A 52 18.56 -23.60 -0.39
C THR A 52 18.10 -25.01 0.00
N LEU A 53 17.59 -25.74 -0.99
CA LEU A 53 17.02 -27.08 -0.82
C LEU A 53 17.74 -28.06 -1.72
N ASP A 54 18.23 -29.19 -1.16
CA ASP A 54 18.76 -30.31 -1.90
C ASP A 54 17.61 -31.25 -2.30
N LEU A 55 17.27 -31.27 -3.58
CA LEU A 55 16.12 -31.97 -4.12
C LEU A 55 16.49 -32.96 -5.22
N GLU A 56 15.67 -33.97 -5.42
CA GLU A 56 15.76 -34.82 -6.59
C GLU A 56 15.47 -34.04 -7.87
N PRO A 57 16.06 -34.44 -9.02
CA PRO A 57 15.72 -33.82 -10.30
C PRO A 57 14.23 -33.91 -10.57
N GLY A 58 13.63 -32.77 -10.94
CA GLY A 58 12.18 -32.65 -11.16
C GLY A 58 11.70 -31.22 -11.13
N THR A 59 10.40 -31.02 -11.38
CA THR A 59 9.75 -29.73 -11.32
C THR A 59 8.99 -29.56 -9.99
N TYR A 60 9.22 -28.46 -9.33
CA TYR A 60 8.62 -28.12 -8.05
C TYR A 60 7.84 -26.82 -8.17
N THR A 61 6.73 -26.75 -7.43
CA THR A 61 5.94 -25.52 -7.27
C THR A 61 6.31 -24.90 -5.93
N VAL A 62 6.67 -23.63 -5.95
CA VAL A 62 6.98 -22.82 -4.77
C VAL A 62 5.90 -21.75 -4.64
N THR A 63 5.27 -21.65 -3.47
CA THR A 63 4.23 -20.67 -3.17
C THR A 63 4.65 -19.85 -1.97
N GLU A 64 4.70 -18.52 -2.13
CA GLU A 64 4.77 -17.58 -1.00
C GLU A 64 3.42 -17.57 -0.30
N THR A 65 3.40 -17.78 1.03
CA THR A 65 2.17 -17.98 1.79
C THR A 65 1.82 -16.81 2.72
N ASP A 66 2.69 -15.82 2.81
CA ASP A 66 2.40 -14.61 3.58
C ASP A 66 1.33 -13.77 2.87
N GLY A 67 0.38 -13.28 3.67
CA GLY A 67 -0.66 -12.37 3.20
C GLY A 67 -0.13 -10.93 3.00
N ALA A 68 -0.97 -10.08 2.42
CA ALA A 68 -0.68 -8.64 2.33
C ALA A 68 -0.68 -8.01 3.72
N TYR A 69 0.31 -7.16 4.01
CA TYR A 69 0.42 -6.37 5.23
C TYR A 69 0.33 -4.88 4.91
N GLN A 70 0.08 -4.08 5.93
CA GLN A 70 -0.09 -2.62 5.85
C GLN A 70 0.97 -1.91 4.97
N TYR A 71 2.24 -2.37 5.01
CA TYR A 71 3.35 -1.75 4.28
C TYR A 71 3.91 -2.63 3.16
N TRP A 72 3.24 -3.71 2.80
CA TRP A 72 3.72 -4.65 1.81
C TRP A 72 2.71 -4.92 0.72
N LEU A 73 3.19 -4.95 -0.52
CA LEU A 73 2.52 -5.55 -1.65
C LEU A 73 3.28 -6.79 -2.04
N ASN A 74 2.61 -7.94 -2.03
CA ASN A 74 3.20 -9.22 -2.38
C ASN A 74 3.59 -9.30 -3.86
N ASP A 75 4.47 -10.26 -4.18
CA ASP A 75 4.77 -10.61 -5.57
C ASP A 75 3.45 -10.90 -6.32
N PRO A 76 3.21 -10.28 -7.48
CA PRO A 76 1.97 -10.49 -8.24
C PRO A 76 1.78 -11.94 -8.68
N ASN A 77 2.87 -12.73 -8.69
CA ASN A 77 2.85 -14.16 -8.96
C ASN A 77 3.33 -14.94 -7.72
N PRO A 78 2.48 -15.11 -6.69
CA PRO A 78 2.90 -15.75 -5.44
C PRO A 78 3.19 -17.24 -5.57
N THR A 79 2.89 -17.85 -6.72
CA THR A 79 3.18 -19.26 -7.03
C THR A 79 4.01 -19.33 -8.30
N LYS A 80 5.20 -19.93 -8.18
CA LYS A 80 6.16 -20.10 -9.29
C LYS A 80 6.68 -21.53 -9.34
N THR A 81 7.21 -21.93 -10.49
CA THR A 81 7.84 -23.23 -10.66
C THR A 81 9.36 -23.10 -10.74
N VAL A 82 10.06 -24.13 -10.26
CA VAL A 82 11.50 -24.29 -10.40
C VAL A 82 11.81 -25.72 -10.85
N THR A 83 12.65 -25.87 -11.87
CA THR A 83 13.08 -27.19 -12.36
C THR A 83 14.49 -27.47 -11.87
N VAL A 84 14.62 -28.50 -11.05
CA VAL A 84 15.89 -28.97 -10.49
C VAL A 84 16.51 -30.00 -11.44
N THR A 85 17.78 -29.80 -11.78
CA THR A 85 18.59 -30.71 -12.58
C THR A 85 19.73 -31.23 -11.72
N ALA A 86 20.09 -32.49 -11.89
CA ALA A 86 21.19 -33.14 -11.15
C ALA A 86 22.49 -32.32 -11.23
N GLY A 87 23.13 -32.08 -10.11
CA GLY A 87 24.39 -31.32 -10.00
C GLY A 87 24.29 -29.82 -10.31
N GLN A 88 23.09 -29.27 -10.51
CA GLN A 88 22.87 -27.86 -10.83
C GLN A 88 22.09 -27.17 -9.72
N THR A 89 22.27 -25.86 -9.64
CA THR A 89 21.45 -24.97 -8.77
C THR A 89 20.47 -24.17 -9.63
N ALA A 90 19.19 -24.43 -9.46
CA ALA A 90 18.12 -23.65 -10.07
C ALA A 90 17.62 -22.56 -9.11
N LYS A 91 17.20 -21.41 -9.63
CA LYS A 91 16.71 -20.28 -8.81
C LYS A 91 15.28 -19.92 -9.17
N VAL A 92 14.51 -19.56 -8.15
CA VAL A 92 13.21 -18.90 -8.29
C VAL A 92 13.18 -17.68 -7.36
N THR A 93 12.78 -16.51 -7.89
CA THR A 93 12.82 -15.24 -7.15
C THR A 93 11.41 -14.73 -6.92
N PHE A 94 11.14 -14.27 -5.69
CA PHE A 94 9.92 -13.59 -5.29
C PHE A 94 10.29 -12.17 -4.82
N GLN A 95 9.58 -11.17 -5.35
CA GLN A 95 9.84 -9.77 -5.02
C GLN A 95 8.59 -9.11 -4.44
N ASN A 96 8.67 -8.65 -3.20
CA ASN A 96 7.63 -7.83 -2.59
C ASN A 96 8.00 -6.35 -2.63
N GLN A 97 6.98 -5.50 -2.73
CA GLN A 97 7.16 -4.05 -2.68
C GLN A 97 6.94 -3.55 -1.26
N TYR A 98 7.94 -2.88 -0.69
CA TYR A 98 7.83 -2.21 0.59
C TYR A 98 7.34 -0.79 0.40
N ARG A 99 6.18 -0.47 0.99
CA ARG A 99 5.45 0.79 0.84
C ARG A 99 5.42 1.58 2.14
N GLY A 100 5.01 2.82 2.05
CA GLY A 100 4.59 3.63 3.16
C GLY A 100 3.12 4.01 3.03
N GLN A 101 2.61 4.79 3.98
CA GLN A 101 1.26 5.33 3.95
C GLN A 101 1.25 6.84 3.94
N ALA A 102 0.26 7.41 3.26
CA ALA A 102 -0.14 8.79 3.43
C ALA A 102 -1.54 8.85 4.04
N GLN A 103 -1.70 9.63 5.11
CA GLN A 103 -3.00 9.98 5.67
C GLN A 103 -3.35 11.42 5.32
N ILE A 104 -4.43 11.60 4.58
CA ILE A 104 -5.05 12.90 4.35
C ILE A 104 -6.09 13.09 5.44
N ILE A 105 -5.93 14.13 6.25
CA ILE A 105 -6.78 14.40 7.40
C ILE A 105 -7.56 15.68 7.14
N LYS A 106 -8.88 15.56 7.09
CA LYS A 106 -9.78 16.69 7.02
C LYS A 106 -10.23 17.12 8.42
N THR A 107 -10.09 18.40 8.70
CA THR A 107 -10.61 19.01 9.92
C THR A 107 -11.51 20.20 9.57
N ALA A 108 -12.43 20.50 10.47
CA ALA A 108 -13.31 21.67 10.34
C ALA A 108 -13.41 22.39 11.68
N THR A 109 -13.45 23.73 11.66
CA THR A 109 -13.74 24.51 12.85
C THR A 109 -15.26 24.65 13.07
N ASN A 110 -15.66 25.03 14.27
CA ASN A 110 -17.05 25.36 14.61
C ASN A 110 -18.06 24.23 14.34
N GLY A 111 -17.65 22.96 14.52
CA GLY A 111 -18.54 21.80 14.40
C GLY A 111 -18.93 21.43 12.96
N GLY A 112 -18.17 21.90 11.97
CA GLY A 112 -18.41 21.54 10.57
C GLY A 112 -18.12 20.06 10.27
N SER A 113 -18.82 19.51 9.25
CA SER A 113 -18.59 18.15 8.80
C SER A 113 -17.20 17.96 8.20
N VAL A 114 -16.61 16.82 8.45
CA VAL A 114 -15.35 16.36 7.82
C VAL A 114 -15.59 15.29 6.76
N GLU A 115 -16.84 14.85 6.59
CA GLU A 115 -17.28 13.86 5.60
C GLU A 115 -17.62 14.52 4.26
N GLY A 116 -17.33 13.80 3.16
CA GLY A 116 -17.73 14.20 1.80
C GLY A 116 -16.78 15.17 1.12
N TRP A 117 -15.58 15.43 1.65
CA TRP A 117 -14.59 16.32 1.04
C TRP A 117 -13.74 15.61 0.01
N HIS A 118 -13.53 16.25 -1.15
CA HIS A 118 -12.86 15.66 -2.30
C HIS A 118 -11.39 16.08 -2.39
N PHE A 119 -10.54 15.11 -2.67
CA PHE A 119 -9.09 15.29 -2.82
C PHE A 119 -8.57 14.61 -4.08
N THR A 120 -7.71 15.31 -4.82
CA THR A 120 -6.90 14.73 -5.90
C THR A 120 -5.47 14.56 -5.42
N VAL A 121 -4.90 13.37 -5.63
CA VAL A 121 -3.50 13.06 -5.31
C VAL A 121 -2.73 12.85 -6.61
N LYS A 122 -1.54 13.46 -6.70
CA LYS A 122 -0.60 13.31 -7.82
C LYS A 122 0.79 12.96 -7.32
N ASP A 123 1.55 12.21 -8.12
CA ASP A 123 2.96 11.92 -7.87
C ASP A 123 3.86 13.15 -8.17
N SER A 124 5.17 13.00 -7.95
CA SER A 124 6.15 14.05 -8.20
C SER A 124 6.33 14.42 -9.68
N ALA A 125 5.92 13.54 -10.60
CA ALA A 125 5.89 13.80 -12.04
C ALA A 125 4.60 14.50 -12.52
N GLY A 126 3.64 14.71 -11.59
CA GLY A 126 2.34 15.31 -11.89
C GLY A 126 1.29 14.32 -12.38
N ASN A 127 1.59 13.02 -12.44
CA ASN A 127 0.61 12.01 -12.82
C ASN A 127 -0.40 11.82 -11.70
N LYS A 128 -1.67 11.69 -12.08
CA LYS A 128 -2.75 11.47 -11.13
C LYS A 128 -2.67 10.05 -10.55
N VAL A 129 -2.58 9.96 -9.22
CA VAL A 129 -2.68 8.72 -8.46
C VAL A 129 -4.15 8.33 -8.27
N GLY A 130 -4.99 9.30 -7.91
CA GLY A 130 -6.44 9.08 -7.75
C GLY A 130 -7.18 10.30 -7.22
N ASP A 131 -8.52 10.17 -7.20
CA ASP A 131 -9.44 11.06 -6.51
C ASP A 131 -10.05 10.31 -5.33
N TYR A 132 -10.20 10.98 -4.22
CA TYR A 132 -10.61 10.40 -2.94
C TYR A 132 -11.61 11.30 -2.24
N VAL A 133 -12.48 10.70 -1.44
CA VAL A 133 -13.50 11.40 -0.66
C VAL A 133 -13.40 10.98 0.80
N THR A 134 -13.49 11.93 1.72
CA THR A 134 -13.47 11.63 3.15
C THR A 134 -14.78 10.99 3.62
N ASP A 135 -14.66 10.02 4.51
CA ASP A 135 -15.77 9.46 5.28
C ASP A 135 -16.06 10.28 6.56
N SER A 136 -16.91 9.75 7.43
CA SER A 136 -17.27 10.38 8.70
C SER A 136 -16.10 10.59 9.67
N THR A 137 -14.98 9.88 9.48
CA THR A 137 -13.74 10.08 10.27
C THR A 137 -12.92 11.26 9.77
N GLY A 138 -13.16 11.72 8.55
CA GLY A 138 -12.37 12.76 7.89
C GLY A 138 -10.98 12.29 7.48
N ILE A 139 -10.71 10.97 7.43
CA ILE A 139 -9.38 10.43 7.15
C ILE A 139 -9.40 9.56 5.90
N ILE A 140 -8.49 9.83 4.97
CA ILE A 140 -8.18 8.97 3.84
C ILE A 140 -6.79 8.37 4.09
N THR A 141 -6.66 7.04 4.04
CA THR A 141 -5.37 6.35 4.14
C THR A 141 -5.03 5.69 2.81
N LEU A 142 -3.84 5.98 2.29
CA LEU A 142 -3.35 5.50 1.01
C LEU A 142 -2.03 4.76 1.19
N ASP A 143 -1.94 3.55 0.65
CA ASP A 143 -0.69 2.79 0.56
C ASP A 143 0.03 3.19 -0.72
N LEU A 144 1.19 3.83 -0.57
CA LEU A 144 1.90 4.46 -1.68
C LEU A 144 3.38 4.02 -1.71
N GLU A 145 3.98 4.04 -2.90
CA GLU A 145 5.42 3.94 -3.04
C GLU A 145 6.10 5.10 -2.30
N PRO A 146 7.32 4.91 -1.74
CA PRO A 146 8.09 6.01 -1.19
C PRO A 146 8.30 7.12 -2.22
N GLY A 147 8.03 8.35 -1.82
CA GLY A 147 8.11 9.50 -2.72
C GLY A 147 7.35 10.71 -2.18
N THR A 148 7.40 11.80 -2.91
CA THR A 148 6.65 13.03 -2.59
C THR A 148 5.41 13.13 -3.49
N TYR A 149 4.29 13.39 -2.86
CA TYR A 149 2.98 13.53 -3.50
C TYR A 149 2.40 14.90 -3.23
N SER A 150 1.68 15.45 -4.19
CA SER A 150 0.82 16.61 -4.00
C SER A 150 -0.61 16.16 -3.75
N VAL A 151 -1.23 16.74 -2.73
CA VAL A 151 -2.62 16.52 -2.35
C VAL A 151 -3.35 17.84 -2.52
N THR A 152 -4.40 17.85 -3.31
CA THR A 152 -5.22 19.05 -3.57
C THR A 152 -6.65 18.81 -3.12
N GLU A 153 -7.16 19.66 -2.23
CA GLU A 153 -8.59 19.75 -1.94
C GLU A 153 -9.28 20.40 -3.14
N THR A 154 -10.31 19.74 -3.70
CA THR A 154 -10.95 20.15 -4.95
C THR A 154 -12.34 20.76 -4.76
N ASP A 155 -12.86 20.75 -3.54
CA ASP A 155 -14.13 21.39 -3.24
C ASP A 155 -14.02 22.91 -3.33
N GLY A 156 -14.98 23.53 -4.00
CA GLY A 156 -15.06 24.99 -4.12
C GLY A 156 -15.50 25.67 -2.82
N GLU A 157 -15.33 26.98 -2.76
CA GLU A 157 -15.87 27.80 -1.66
C GLU A 157 -17.40 27.76 -1.67
N TYR A 158 -17.97 27.67 -0.49
CA TYR A 158 -19.40 27.64 -0.27
C TYR A 158 -19.83 28.71 0.73
N LYS A 159 -21.11 29.05 0.69
CA LYS A 159 -21.75 30.02 1.56
C LYS A 159 -21.43 29.87 3.04
N TYR A 160 -21.27 28.62 3.50
CA TYR A 160 -21.13 28.27 4.90
C TYR A 160 -19.70 27.94 5.35
N TRP A 161 -18.72 27.88 4.44
CA TRP A 161 -17.33 27.61 4.82
C TRP A 161 -16.30 28.35 3.97
N VAL A 162 -15.11 28.48 4.52
CA VAL A 162 -13.91 28.94 3.83
C VAL A 162 -12.96 27.76 3.74
N ASN A 163 -12.45 27.49 2.57
CA ASN A 163 -11.48 26.44 2.34
C ASN A 163 -10.16 26.69 3.07
N ASP A 164 -9.36 25.63 3.20
CA ASP A 164 -7.97 25.77 3.64
C ASP A 164 -7.24 26.80 2.74
N PRO A 165 -6.53 27.79 3.32
CA PRO A 165 -5.83 28.81 2.52
C PRO A 165 -4.73 28.22 1.63
N THR A 166 -4.33 26.98 1.88
CA THR A 166 -3.37 26.24 1.07
C THR A 166 -4.06 24.97 0.55
N PRO A 167 -4.85 25.08 -0.54
CA PRO A 167 -5.64 23.96 -1.05
C PRO A 167 -4.80 22.83 -1.65
N THR A 168 -3.52 23.08 -1.92
CA THR A 168 -2.56 22.06 -2.36
C THR A 168 -1.41 21.99 -1.38
N LYS A 169 -1.15 20.77 -0.86
CA LYS A 169 -0.07 20.50 0.10
C LYS A 169 0.74 19.28 -0.35
N SER A 170 2.00 19.22 0.07
CA SER A 170 2.88 18.08 -0.18
C SER A 170 2.88 17.12 1.00
N VAL A 171 2.99 15.83 0.71
CA VAL A 171 3.25 14.77 1.69
C VAL A 171 4.38 13.86 1.18
N THR A 172 5.39 13.59 2.02
CA THR A 172 6.48 12.69 1.68
C THR A 172 6.27 11.35 2.37
N VAL A 173 6.08 10.32 1.56
CA VAL A 173 5.88 8.93 2.00
C VAL A 173 7.25 8.25 2.11
N VAL A 174 7.48 7.61 3.25
CA VAL A 174 8.69 6.81 3.53
C VAL A 174 8.24 5.37 3.78
N ALA A 175 8.99 4.40 3.25
CA ALA A 175 8.70 2.98 3.45
C ALA A 175 8.58 2.62 4.94
N GLY A 176 7.55 1.87 5.31
CA GLY A 176 7.28 1.47 6.70
C GLY A 176 6.77 2.57 7.62
N GLN A 177 6.45 3.74 7.09
CA GLN A 177 5.96 4.88 7.88
C GLN A 177 4.63 5.41 7.35
N THR A 178 3.90 6.07 8.25
CA THR A 178 2.68 6.80 7.91
C THR A 178 2.95 8.29 7.96
N ALA A 179 2.96 8.94 6.81
CA ALA A 179 3.03 10.41 6.71
C ALA A 179 1.62 11.01 6.76
N LYS A 180 1.50 12.25 7.29
CA LYS A 180 0.21 12.92 7.46
C LYS A 180 0.22 14.28 6.79
N VAL A 181 -0.91 14.64 6.18
CA VAL A 181 -1.19 15.99 5.67
C VAL A 181 -2.60 16.39 6.10
N THR A 182 -2.73 17.59 6.67
CA THR A 182 -4.00 18.06 7.24
C THR A 182 -4.53 19.26 6.46
N PHE A 183 -5.82 19.23 6.16
CA PHE A 183 -6.58 20.34 5.57
C PHE A 183 -7.66 20.79 6.54
N GLN A 184 -7.75 22.09 6.78
CA GLN A 184 -8.71 22.66 7.72
C GLN A 184 -9.60 23.68 7.05
N ASN A 185 -10.90 23.42 7.02
CA ASN A 185 -11.90 24.40 6.58
C ASN A 185 -12.56 25.09 7.78
N LYS A 186 -12.93 26.34 7.58
CA LYS A 186 -13.61 27.13 8.61
C LYS A 186 -15.08 27.27 8.26
N TRP A 187 -15.94 26.80 9.16
CA TRP A 187 -17.37 27.05 9.04
C TRP A 187 -17.70 28.46 9.46
N ARG A 188 -18.65 29.08 8.75
CA ARG A 188 -19.14 30.44 8.99
C ARG A 188 -20.57 30.37 9.48
N GLY A 189 -20.89 31.19 10.48
CA GLY A 189 -22.26 31.54 10.82
C GLY A 189 -22.79 32.57 9.83
N GLN A 190 -24.11 32.65 9.69
CA GLN A 190 -24.79 33.71 8.99
C GLN A 190 -25.45 34.68 9.97
N ALA A 191 -25.33 35.97 9.74
CA ALA A 191 -26.09 36.97 10.39
C ALA A 191 -27.13 37.53 9.42
N GLN A 192 -28.39 37.50 9.80
CA GLN A 192 -29.46 38.21 9.09
C GLN A 192 -29.75 39.54 9.79
N ILE A 193 -29.59 40.62 9.06
CA ILE A 193 -29.97 41.93 9.54
C ILE A 193 -31.36 42.21 8.98
N VAL A 194 -32.34 42.37 9.87
CA VAL A 194 -33.74 42.67 9.51
C VAL A 194 -34.02 44.09 9.98
N LYS A 195 -34.30 44.98 9.04
CA LYS A 195 -34.86 46.31 9.35
C LYS A 195 -36.35 46.18 9.45
N THR A 196 -36.91 46.65 10.53
CA THR A 196 -38.36 46.77 10.74
C THR A 196 -38.71 48.24 10.92
N THR A 197 -39.89 48.62 10.48
CA THR A 197 -40.45 49.96 10.76
C THR A 197 -41.66 49.84 11.67
N THR A 198 -41.83 50.77 12.56
CA THR A 198 -43.09 50.96 13.28
C THR A 198 -43.98 51.89 12.43
N ASN A 199 -45.28 51.68 12.43
CA ASN A 199 -46.28 52.49 11.74
C ASN A 199 -46.22 52.44 10.18
N GLY A 200 -45.88 51.32 9.59
CA GLY A 200 -46.04 51.10 8.14
C GLY A 200 -45.08 51.87 7.24
N GLY A 201 -43.96 52.34 7.76
CA GLY A 201 -42.94 53.01 6.96
C GLY A 201 -42.23 52.04 5.99
N SER A 202 -41.60 52.53 4.89
CA SER A 202 -40.82 51.71 3.95
C SER A 202 -39.59 51.14 4.62
N VAL A 203 -39.25 49.87 4.30
CA VAL A 203 -38.01 49.20 4.67
C VAL A 203 -36.95 49.25 3.55
N GLU A 204 -37.33 49.82 2.40
CA GLU A 204 -36.46 50.07 1.26
C GLU A 204 -35.57 51.30 1.46
N GLY A 205 -34.26 51.14 1.11
CA GLY A 205 -33.27 52.18 1.16
C GLY A 205 -31.86 51.67 1.02
#